data_63267ab59a585036d650371f52fd4054
#
_entry.id   63267ab59a585036d650371f52fd4054
#
_cell.length_a   1.000
_cell.length_b   1.000
_cell.length_c   1.000
_cell.angle_alpha   90.00
_cell.angle_beta   90.00
_cell.angle_gamma   90.00
#
_symmetry.space_group_name_H-M   'P 1'
#
loop_
_entity.id
_entity.type
_entity.pdbx_description
1 polymer ?
#
loop_
_entity_poly.entity_id
_entity_poly.type
_entity_poly.pdbx_seq_one_letter_code
_entity_poly.pdbx_strand_id
1 'polypeptide(L)'
;MVGTITAGGRSIGRPLLDEAQAYADSSADGLLSLSRWLCDKLAWRNPRGEPCITSAAVALRGLEAKGLISLPWQSRARAGPQAWDVTGVPPLPKTISGRVNEHKVFLALVPAGDSMQAALWKALVGKFHPQGSRPLFGAQLRYLIRCDGHWIGALGFSASAFQVAARDQFIEWSTRARKANLQQVVNNSRFLVRPGVRIKNLGSYVLSLATKRLALDWQQRYGYRPLLVESYVEQGRPGTSYRAAGWTEVGWTAGRGRQDAKRRQALSRKKIFLLPLVKGWRRRLCRELPAKKDLVSLRLPQNARSNAIWLEEELGDADLGDRRLVNRLITLAKDCWAQPGG
;
A
#
# COMPACT_ATOMS: atom_id res chain seq x y z
N MET A 1 -6.55 -34.66 21.80
CA MET A 1 -6.90 -33.24 21.61
C MET A 1 -6.01 -32.69 20.48
N VAL A 2 -6.59 -32.38 19.34
CA VAL A 2 -5.84 -31.88 18.16
C VAL A 2 -5.52 -30.41 18.44
N GLY A 3 -4.26 -30.12 18.77
CA GLY A 3 -3.81 -28.77 19.10
C GLY A 3 -3.97 -27.81 17.91
N THR A 4 -4.79 -26.79 18.08
CA THR A 4 -4.96 -25.73 17.10
C THR A 4 -3.90 -24.66 17.33
N ILE A 5 -3.18 -24.27 16.28
CA ILE A 5 -2.11 -23.29 16.34
C ILE A 5 -2.60 -21.97 15.74
N THR A 6 -2.35 -20.86 16.43
CA THR A 6 -2.70 -19.52 15.90
C THR A 6 -1.51 -18.92 15.17
N ALA A 7 -1.70 -18.59 13.89
CA ALA A 7 -0.73 -17.88 13.08
C ALA A 7 -1.41 -16.77 12.27
N GLY A 8 -0.90 -15.55 12.35
CA GLY A 8 -1.47 -14.39 11.68
C GLY A 8 -2.92 -14.07 12.10
N GLY A 9 -3.31 -14.41 13.34
CA GLY A 9 -4.68 -14.22 13.84
C GLY A 9 -5.69 -15.25 13.32
N ARG A 10 -5.22 -16.33 12.67
CA ARG A 10 -6.06 -17.45 12.19
C ARG A 10 -5.70 -18.74 12.91
N SER A 11 -6.72 -19.55 13.19
CA SER A 11 -6.54 -20.88 13.78
C SER A 11 -6.23 -21.88 12.67
N ILE A 12 -5.12 -22.61 12.80
CA ILE A 12 -4.64 -23.61 11.83
C ILE A 12 -4.56 -24.93 12.57
N GLY A 13 -5.36 -25.89 12.17
CA GLY A 13 -5.36 -27.24 12.70
C GLY A 13 -4.25 -28.10 12.06
N ARG A 14 -3.90 -29.19 12.72
CA ARG A 14 -2.88 -30.15 12.23
C ARG A 14 -3.14 -30.64 10.81
N PRO A 15 -4.38 -31.04 10.42
CA PRO A 15 -4.65 -31.47 9.05
C PRO A 15 -4.28 -30.44 8.00
N LEU A 16 -4.57 -29.15 8.26
CA LEU A 16 -4.26 -28.06 7.31
C LEU A 16 -2.74 -27.80 7.25
N LEU A 17 -1.99 -28.05 8.33
CA LEU A 17 -0.53 -27.98 8.31
C LEU A 17 0.07 -29.09 7.44
N ASP A 18 -0.47 -30.29 7.55
CA ASP A 18 -0.02 -31.44 6.78
C ASP A 18 -0.34 -31.24 5.28
N GLU A 19 -1.52 -30.69 4.93
CA GLU A 19 -1.84 -30.28 3.56
C GLU A 19 -0.90 -29.18 3.05
N ALA A 20 -0.58 -28.19 3.89
CA ALA A 20 0.33 -27.10 3.53
C ALA A 20 1.75 -27.61 3.28
N GLN A 21 2.21 -28.59 4.07
CA GLN A 21 3.48 -29.27 3.87
C GLN A 21 3.50 -30.04 2.56
N ALA A 22 2.48 -30.87 2.31
CA ALA A 22 2.36 -31.61 1.07
C ALA A 22 2.35 -30.70 -0.18
N TYR A 23 1.65 -29.58 -0.10
CA TYR A 23 1.68 -28.56 -1.16
C TYR A 23 3.09 -27.96 -1.34
N ALA A 24 3.77 -27.65 -0.23
CA ALA A 24 5.12 -27.09 -0.28
C ALA A 24 6.12 -28.08 -0.91
N ASP A 25 5.99 -29.36 -0.61
CA ASP A 25 6.89 -30.44 -1.12
C ASP A 25 6.64 -30.75 -2.59
N SER A 26 5.40 -30.59 -3.06
CA SER A 26 5.01 -30.93 -4.45
C SER A 26 5.09 -29.79 -5.43
N SER A 27 5.12 -28.51 -4.95
CA SER A 27 5.03 -27.33 -5.81
C SER A 27 6.37 -26.61 -5.98
N ALA A 28 6.77 -26.41 -7.22
CA ALA A 28 7.92 -25.55 -7.57
C ALA A 28 7.61 -24.04 -7.48
N ASP A 29 6.34 -23.67 -7.26
CA ASP A 29 5.84 -22.29 -7.46
C ASP A 29 6.20 -21.30 -6.33
N GLY A 30 6.81 -21.76 -5.26
CA GLY A 30 7.33 -20.94 -4.19
C GLY A 30 6.29 -20.46 -3.17
N LEU A 31 6.78 -19.69 -2.19
CA LEU A 31 5.99 -19.22 -1.05
C LEU A 31 4.75 -18.39 -1.44
N LEU A 32 4.77 -17.72 -2.60
CA LEU A 32 3.64 -16.88 -3.04
C LEU A 32 2.42 -17.75 -3.37
N SER A 33 2.61 -18.85 -4.08
CA SER A 33 1.54 -19.80 -4.45
C SER A 33 0.99 -20.52 -3.24
N LEU A 34 1.86 -21.00 -2.34
CA LEU A 34 1.42 -21.58 -1.05
C LEU A 34 0.65 -20.55 -0.20
N SER A 35 1.06 -19.29 -0.20
CA SER A 35 0.33 -18.24 0.53
C SER A 35 -1.04 -17.97 -0.05
N ARG A 36 -1.18 -18.02 -1.38
CA ARG A 36 -2.48 -17.90 -2.06
C ARG A 36 -3.37 -19.09 -1.75
N TRP A 37 -2.84 -20.31 -1.86
CA TRP A 37 -3.53 -21.54 -1.49
C TRP A 37 -4.03 -21.50 -0.04
N LEU A 38 -3.19 -21.06 0.90
CA LEU A 38 -3.58 -20.94 2.31
C LEU A 38 -4.67 -19.86 2.51
N CYS A 39 -4.64 -18.78 1.75
CA CYS A 39 -5.69 -17.77 1.77
C CYS A 39 -7.03 -18.35 1.30
N ASP A 40 -7.02 -19.19 0.29
CA ASP A 40 -8.23 -19.81 -0.25
C ASP A 40 -8.80 -20.85 0.73
N LYS A 41 -7.96 -21.71 1.30
CA LYS A 41 -8.35 -22.71 2.32
C LYS A 41 -8.95 -22.08 3.58
N LEU A 42 -8.43 -20.94 4.03
CA LEU A 42 -8.89 -20.24 5.24
C LEU A 42 -9.91 -19.13 4.94
N ALA A 43 -10.37 -18.97 3.72
CA ALA A 43 -11.13 -17.80 3.28
C ALA A 43 -10.49 -16.49 3.79
N TRP A 44 -9.14 -16.43 3.79
CA TRP A 44 -8.39 -15.33 4.37
C TRP A 44 -8.30 -14.16 3.41
N ARG A 45 -9.30 -13.32 3.47
CA ARG A 45 -9.46 -12.18 2.58
C ARG A 45 -9.51 -10.89 3.37
N ASN A 46 -9.05 -9.81 2.71
CA ASN A 46 -9.20 -8.47 3.26
C ASN A 46 -10.66 -7.99 3.11
N PRO A 47 -11.05 -6.85 3.70
CA PRO A 47 -12.40 -6.30 3.54
C PRO A 47 -12.88 -6.09 2.10
N ARG A 48 -12.02 -6.16 1.10
CA ARG A 48 -12.35 -6.08 -0.34
C ARG A 48 -12.47 -7.43 -1.03
N GLY A 49 -12.39 -8.54 -0.30
CA GLY A 49 -12.43 -9.89 -0.86
C GLY A 49 -11.13 -10.34 -1.50
N GLU A 50 -10.04 -9.56 -1.44
CA GLU A 50 -8.74 -9.95 -1.98
C GLU A 50 -7.98 -10.86 -1.01
N PRO A 51 -7.25 -11.89 -1.48
CA PRO A 51 -6.50 -12.77 -0.60
C PRO A 51 -5.39 -12.01 0.15
N CYS A 52 -5.27 -12.25 1.45
CA CYS A 52 -4.27 -11.64 2.32
C CYS A 52 -2.89 -12.29 2.17
N ILE A 53 -2.36 -12.40 0.95
CA ILE A 53 -1.17 -13.17 0.60
C ILE A 53 0.05 -12.80 1.47
N THR A 54 0.28 -11.51 1.72
CA THR A 54 1.40 -11.05 2.56
C THR A 54 1.25 -11.53 4.01
N SER A 55 0.03 -11.49 4.55
CA SER A 55 -0.23 -11.98 5.92
C SER A 55 -0.07 -13.50 6.01
N ALA A 56 -0.53 -14.23 4.99
CA ALA A 56 -0.36 -15.67 4.89
C ALA A 56 1.13 -16.05 4.79
N ALA A 57 1.91 -15.34 3.97
CA ALA A 57 3.36 -15.57 3.89
C ALA A 57 4.09 -15.32 5.22
N VAL A 58 3.68 -14.32 5.98
CA VAL A 58 4.22 -14.07 7.33
C VAL A 58 3.83 -15.20 8.29
N ALA A 59 2.58 -15.67 8.22
CA ALA A 59 2.10 -16.79 9.04
C ALA A 59 2.87 -18.09 8.73
N LEU A 60 3.04 -18.45 7.44
CA LEU A 60 3.80 -19.61 7.01
C LEU A 60 5.25 -19.58 7.52
N ARG A 61 5.93 -18.44 7.39
CA ARG A 61 7.28 -18.28 7.96
C ARG A 61 7.30 -18.37 9.48
N GLY A 62 6.26 -17.90 10.15
CA GLY A 62 6.11 -18.07 11.59
C GLY A 62 5.91 -19.50 12.03
N LEU A 63 5.24 -20.32 11.21
CA LEU A 63 5.09 -21.76 11.40
C LEU A 63 6.41 -22.50 11.15
N GLU A 64 7.13 -22.13 10.10
CA GLU A 64 8.48 -22.66 9.80
C GLU A 64 9.45 -22.38 10.94
N ALA A 65 9.49 -21.14 11.44
CA ALA A 65 10.34 -20.76 12.57
C ALA A 65 10.03 -21.51 13.87
N LYS A 66 8.84 -22.10 13.97
CA LYS A 66 8.42 -22.96 15.09
C LYS A 66 8.66 -24.45 14.79
N GLY A 67 9.24 -24.79 13.64
CA GLY A 67 9.47 -26.17 13.22
C GLY A 67 8.20 -26.97 12.90
N LEU A 68 7.09 -26.28 12.58
CA LEU A 68 5.79 -26.93 12.34
C LEU A 68 5.55 -27.28 10.87
N ILE A 69 6.24 -26.60 9.98
CA ILE A 69 6.33 -26.87 8.54
C ILE A 69 7.77 -26.62 8.07
N SER A 70 8.15 -27.21 6.95
CA SER A 70 9.41 -26.94 6.27
C SER A 70 9.13 -26.35 4.90
N LEU A 71 9.68 -25.16 4.62
CA LEU A 71 9.51 -24.51 3.32
C LEU A 71 10.75 -24.79 2.46
N PRO A 72 10.63 -25.55 1.35
CA PRO A 72 11.76 -25.94 0.50
C PRO A 72 12.39 -24.73 -0.21
N TRP A 73 11.69 -23.61 -0.23
CA TRP A 73 12.18 -22.36 -0.84
C TRP A 73 12.96 -21.58 0.20
N GLN A 74 14.26 -21.51 0.03
CA GLN A 74 15.09 -20.64 0.87
C GLN A 74 14.46 -19.26 0.93
N SER A 75 14.05 -18.84 2.12
CA SER A 75 13.87 -17.42 2.34
C SER A 75 15.21 -16.81 1.92
N ARG A 76 15.21 -15.96 0.87
CA ARG A 76 16.35 -15.04 0.71
C ARG A 76 16.52 -14.45 2.09
N ALA A 77 17.55 -14.90 2.79
CA ALA A 77 17.87 -14.40 4.10
C ALA A 77 17.69 -12.90 4.00
N ARG A 78 16.96 -12.29 4.93
CA ARG A 78 17.01 -10.84 5.03
C ARG A 78 18.48 -10.55 5.19
N ALA A 79 19.14 -10.29 4.05
CA ALA A 79 20.45 -9.67 4.09
C ALA A 79 20.26 -8.53 5.07
N GLY A 80 20.97 -8.58 6.18
CA GLY A 80 21.05 -7.45 7.09
C GLY A 80 21.27 -6.21 6.23
N PRO A 81 21.20 -4.99 6.70
CA PRO A 81 21.33 -3.82 5.86
C PRO A 81 22.58 -4.01 5.02
N GLN A 82 22.38 -4.62 3.84
CA GLN A 82 23.45 -4.79 2.87
C GLN A 82 23.90 -3.38 2.61
N ALA A 83 25.16 -3.10 2.90
CA ALA A 83 25.80 -1.89 2.41
C ALA A 83 25.59 -1.94 0.89
N TRP A 84 24.54 -1.26 0.43
CA TRP A 84 24.24 -1.19 -0.99
C TRP A 84 25.46 -0.58 -1.63
N ASP A 85 25.98 -1.26 -2.62
CA ASP A 85 27.06 -0.71 -3.43
C ASP A 85 26.58 0.61 -4.03
N VAL A 86 26.96 1.70 -3.38
CA VAL A 86 26.60 3.07 -3.77
C VAL A 86 27.42 3.57 -4.97
N THR A 87 28.28 2.72 -5.52
CA THR A 87 29.10 3.03 -6.72
C THR A 87 28.20 3.15 -7.96
N GLY A 88 27.01 2.55 -7.98
CA GLY A 88 26.07 2.60 -9.10
C GLY A 88 25.25 3.89 -9.25
N VAL A 89 25.46 4.93 -8.42
CA VAL A 89 24.77 6.22 -8.62
C VAL A 89 25.57 7.09 -9.59
N PRO A 90 25.03 7.39 -10.80
CA PRO A 90 25.75 8.22 -11.77
C PRO A 90 26.14 9.58 -11.17
N PRO A 91 27.31 10.11 -11.49
CA PRO A 91 27.75 11.41 -11.00
C PRO A 91 26.77 12.51 -11.48
N LEU A 92 26.70 13.60 -10.71
CA LEU A 92 26.07 14.83 -11.16
C LEU A 92 27.15 15.81 -11.63
N PRO A 93 26.85 16.72 -12.56
CA PRO A 93 27.62 17.94 -12.72
C PRO A 93 27.79 18.62 -11.36
N LYS A 94 28.84 19.40 -11.18
CA LYS A 94 29.17 20.03 -9.89
C LYS A 94 27.94 20.71 -9.24
N THR A 95 27.11 21.37 -10.03
CA THR A 95 25.87 22.02 -9.56
C THR A 95 24.85 22.06 -10.70
N ILE A 96 23.58 21.69 -10.40
CA ILE A 96 22.43 21.95 -11.27
C ILE A 96 21.58 23.00 -10.54
N SER A 97 21.47 24.21 -11.10
CA SER A 97 20.81 25.34 -10.47
C SER A 97 19.98 26.14 -11.47
N GLY A 98 19.12 27.01 -11.00
CA GLY A 98 18.24 27.82 -11.82
C GLY A 98 16.77 27.71 -11.42
N ARG A 99 15.84 27.96 -12.32
CA ARG A 99 14.42 27.83 -12.14
C ARG A 99 13.88 26.60 -12.85
N VAL A 100 12.83 26.00 -12.34
CA VAL A 100 12.31 24.73 -12.87
C VAL A 100 11.85 24.82 -14.34
N ASN A 101 11.43 25.98 -14.81
CA ASN A 101 11.04 26.23 -16.21
C ASN A 101 12.23 26.32 -17.17
N GLU A 102 13.45 26.43 -16.66
CA GLU A 102 14.69 26.40 -17.44
C GLU A 102 15.20 24.98 -17.69
N HIS A 103 14.54 23.98 -17.11
CA HIS A 103 14.99 22.59 -17.11
C HIS A 103 13.91 21.63 -17.63
N LYS A 104 14.34 20.55 -18.29
CA LYS A 104 13.47 19.44 -18.69
C LYS A 104 13.38 18.42 -17.57
N VAL A 105 12.40 18.60 -16.68
CA VAL A 105 12.17 17.72 -15.51
C VAL A 105 11.04 16.76 -15.81
N PHE A 106 11.26 15.46 -15.62
CA PHE A 106 10.23 14.43 -15.73
C PHE A 106 10.40 13.28 -14.74
N LEU A 107 9.33 12.49 -14.57
CA LEU A 107 9.31 11.32 -13.72
C LEU A 107 9.33 10.05 -14.54
N ALA A 108 10.27 9.16 -14.25
CA ALA A 108 10.28 7.80 -14.76
C ALA A 108 9.70 6.84 -13.72
N LEU A 109 8.62 6.15 -14.09
CA LEU A 109 8.04 5.10 -13.24
C LEU A 109 8.99 3.90 -13.25
N VAL A 110 9.37 3.45 -12.05
CA VAL A 110 10.20 2.25 -11.90
C VAL A 110 9.36 0.99 -12.14
N PRO A 111 9.74 0.12 -13.08
CA PRO A 111 9.03 -1.13 -13.34
C PRO A 111 8.92 -2.01 -12.08
N ALA A 112 7.96 -2.94 -12.10
CA ALA A 112 7.89 -3.98 -11.08
C ALA A 112 9.05 -4.99 -11.25
N GLY A 113 9.50 -5.56 -10.14
CA GLY A 113 10.60 -6.53 -10.15
C GLY A 113 11.98 -5.90 -10.01
N ASP A 114 13.00 -6.71 -10.26
CA ASP A 114 14.40 -6.29 -10.25
C ASP A 114 14.78 -5.75 -11.63
N SER A 115 14.97 -4.43 -11.69
CA SER A 115 15.38 -3.73 -12.89
C SER A 115 16.53 -2.78 -12.56
N MET A 116 17.27 -2.33 -13.58
CA MET A 116 18.30 -1.31 -13.42
C MET A 116 17.75 -0.04 -12.74
N GLN A 117 16.52 0.37 -13.10
CA GLN A 117 15.87 1.52 -12.46
C GLN A 117 15.53 1.23 -10.98
N ALA A 118 15.16 -0.01 -10.63
CA ALA A 118 14.91 -0.40 -9.25
C ALA A 118 16.20 -0.37 -8.42
N ALA A 119 17.31 -0.83 -8.97
CA ALA A 119 18.63 -0.76 -8.35
C ALA A 119 19.06 0.69 -8.17
N LEU A 120 18.95 1.53 -9.20
CA LEU A 120 19.27 2.95 -9.13
C LEU A 120 18.41 3.69 -8.10
N TRP A 121 17.09 3.40 -8.03
CA TRP A 121 16.21 3.98 -7.01
C TRP A 121 16.68 3.62 -5.60
N LYS A 122 17.00 2.34 -5.36
CA LYS A 122 17.50 1.86 -4.07
C LYS A 122 18.83 2.54 -3.71
N ALA A 123 19.77 2.66 -4.66
CA ALA A 123 21.06 3.30 -4.46
C ALA A 123 20.91 4.80 -4.12
N LEU A 124 20.08 5.54 -4.87
CA LEU A 124 19.80 6.96 -4.61
C LEU A 124 19.21 7.17 -3.22
N VAL A 125 18.16 6.41 -2.88
CA VAL A 125 17.48 6.53 -1.59
C VAL A 125 18.40 6.07 -0.45
N GLY A 126 19.15 5.00 -0.64
CA GLY A 126 20.12 4.51 0.34
C GLY A 126 21.20 5.52 0.67
N LYS A 127 21.74 6.19 -0.35
CA LYS A 127 22.84 7.16 -0.20
C LYS A 127 22.39 8.51 0.35
N PHE A 128 21.23 9.02 -0.07
CA PHE A 128 20.88 10.42 0.15
C PHE A 128 19.63 10.66 0.99
N HIS A 129 18.79 9.63 1.24
CA HIS A 129 17.58 9.83 2.03
C HIS A 129 17.83 9.50 3.51
N PRO A 130 17.41 10.34 4.48
CA PRO A 130 17.67 10.13 5.90
C PRO A 130 17.19 8.78 6.45
N GLN A 131 16.11 8.21 5.89
CA GLN A 131 15.59 6.89 6.27
C GLN A 131 16.26 5.73 5.52
N GLY A 132 17.20 6.02 4.62
CA GLY A 132 17.86 5.02 3.80
C GLY A 132 16.90 4.20 2.92
N SER A 133 17.42 3.09 2.40
CA SER A 133 16.72 2.18 1.49
C SER A 133 15.81 1.16 2.21
N ARG A 134 15.33 1.45 3.43
CA ARG A 134 14.40 0.56 4.12
C ARG A 134 13.20 0.24 3.22
N PRO A 135 12.73 -1.04 3.21
CA PRO A 135 11.63 -1.46 2.37
C PRO A 135 10.39 -0.59 2.54
N LEU A 136 9.71 -0.30 1.46
CA LEU A 136 8.38 0.29 1.47
C LEU A 136 7.35 -0.79 1.86
N PHE A 137 6.26 -0.38 2.52
CA PHE A 137 5.27 -1.32 3.02
C PHE A 137 4.08 -1.45 2.06
N GLY A 138 3.66 -2.68 1.83
CA GLY A 138 2.47 -3.01 1.04
C GLY A 138 2.58 -2.60 -0.44
N ALA A 139 1.45 -2.25 -1.04
CA ALA A 139 1.40 -1.74 -2.40
C ALA A 139 2.27 -0.48 -2.53
N GLN A 140 3.08 -0.40 -3.59
CA GLN A 140 4.07 0.67 -3.72
C GLN A 140 4.34 1.06 -5.18
N LEU A 141 4.56 2.35 -5.40
CA LEU A 141 5.12 2.88 -6.64
C LEU A 141 6.41 3.65 -6.35
N ARG A 142 7.36 3.55 -7.26
CA ARG A 142 8.64 4.25 -7.19
C ARG A 142 8.83 5.04 -8.45
N TYR A 143 9.35 6.25 -8.30
CA TYR A 143 9.70 7.12 -9.43
C TYR A 143 11.13 7.59 -9.27
N LEU A 144 11.83 7.67 -10.38
CA LEU A 144 13.09 8.38 -10.53
C LEU A 144 12.82 9.76 -11.10
N ILE A 145 13.50 10.77 -10.59
CA ILE A 145 13.43 12.15 -11.09
C ILE A 145 14.60 12.38 -12.02
N ARG A 146 14.32 12.75 -13.28
CA ARG A 146 15.32 13.08 -14.28
C ARG A 146 15.21 14.55 -14.67
N CYS A 147 16.37 15.21 -14.80
CA CYS A 147 16.50 16.61 -15.19
C CYS A 147 17.65 16.72 -16.16
N ASP A 148 17.39 17.22 -17.36
CA ASP A 148 18.39 17.45 -18.42
C ASP A 148 19.34 16.24 -18.63
N GLY A 149 18.77 15.06 -18.66
CA GLY A 149 19.53 13.82 -18.81
C GLY A 149 20.07 13.20 -17.50
N HIS A 150 20.09 13.93 -16.39
CA HIS A 150 20.67 13.47 -15.12
C HIS A 150 19.61 12.96 -14.14
N TRP A 151 19.93 11.91 -13.38
CA TRP A 151 19.09 11.39 -12.30
C TRP A 151 19.29 12.21 -11.03
N ILE A 152 18.35 13.10 -10.73
CA ILE A 152 18.50 14.11 -9.67
C ILE A 152 17.74 13.76 -8.38
N GLY A 153 16.96 12.70 -8.37
CA GLY A 153 16.19 12.33 -7.17
C GLY A 153 15.29 11.14 -7.34
N ALA A 154 14.49 10.90 -6.31
CA ALA A 154 13.59 9.75 -6.25
C ALA A 154 12.35 10.06 -5.40
N LEU A 155 11.22 9.43 -5.78
CA LEU A 155 9.99 9.39 -4.99
C LEU A 155 9.59 7.95 -4.72
N GLY A 156 8.94 7.72 -3.58
CA GLY A 156 8.34 6.45 -3.23
C GLY A 156 6.97 6.65 -2.61
N PHE A 157 5.98 5.94 -3.14
CA PHE A 157 4.64 5.86 -2.57
C PHE A 157 4.41 4.44 -2.06
N SER A 158 3.72 4.30 -0.93
CA SER A 158 3.48 3.01 -0.28
C SER A 158 2.10 2.99 0.40
N ALA A 159 1.70 1.82 0.87
CA ALA A 159 0.49 1.72 1.68
C ALA A 159 0.57 2.62 2.92
N SER A 160 -0.55 3.23 3.27
CA SER A 160 -0.72 4.10 4.43
C SER A 160 -0.59 3.34 5.75
N ALA A 161 -0.31 4.05 6.84
CA ALA A 161 -0.37 3.49 8.19
C ALA A 161 -1.82 3.21 8.59
N PHE A 162 -2.03 2.10 9.35
CA PHE A 162 -3.37 1.64 9.70
C PHE A 162 -4.19 2.69 10.47
N GLN A 163 -3.56 3.39 11.41
CA GLN A 163 -4.20 4.39 12.24
C GLN A 163 -3.29 5.59 12.46
N VAL A 164 -3.79 6.78 12.16
CA VAL A 164 -3.11 8.07 12.35
C VAL A 164 -4.14 9.08 12.80
N ALA A 165 -4.14 9.44 14.10
CA ALA A 165 -5.21 10.21 14.72
C ALA A 165 -5.58 11.49 13.97
N ALA A 166 -4.62 12.36 13.67
CA ALA A 166 -4.91 13.63 12.99
C ALA A 166 -5.41 13.45 11.55
N ARG A 167 -4.90 12.45 10.81
CA ARG A 167 -5.44 12.09 9.49
C ARG A 167 -6.87 11.58 9.61
N ASP A 168 -7.11 10.66 10.53
CA ASP A 168 -8.39 9.99 10.71
C ASP A 168 -9.46 11.00 11.15
N GLN A 169 -9.10 11.94 12.02
CA GLN A 169 -9.93 13.07 12.42
C GLN A 169 -10.22 14.02 11.24
N PHE A 170 -9.23 14.33 10.41
CA PHE A 170 -9.43 15.19 9.24
C PHE A 170 -10.34 14.55 8.18
N ILE A 171 -10.25 13.22 7.99
CA ILE A 171 -11.14 12.48 7.07
C ILE A 171 -12.54 12.36 7.63
N GLU A 172 -12.70 12.27 8.95
CA GLU A 172 -13.96 12.06 9.68
C GLU A 172 -14.62 10.71 9.42
N TRP A 173 -13.82 9.71 9.07
CA TRP A 173 -14.35 8.37 8.82
C TRP A 173 -14.53 7.56 10.10
N SER A 174 -15.53 6.69 10.12
CA SER A 174 -15.70 5.70 11.17
C SER A 174 -14.58 4.65 11.14
N THR A 175 -14.41 3.92 12.22
CA THR A 175 -13.48 2.77 12.24
C THR A 175 -13.81 1.73 11.18
N ARG A 176 -15.11 1.54 10.87
CA ARG A 176 -15.59 0.60 9.84
C ARG A 176 -15.25 1.09 8.44
N ALA A 177 -15.54 2.35 8.12
CA ALA A 177 -15.18 2.99 6.86
C ALA A 177 -13.65 2.98 6.65
N ARG A 178 -12.86 3.31 7.69
CA ARG A 178 -11.40 3.24 7.63
C ARG A 178 -10.91 1.82 7.27
N LYS A 179 -11.39 0.80 7.95
CA LYS A 179 -11.00 -0.60 7.65
C LYS A 179 -11.32 -1.00 6.22
N ALA A 180 -12.43 -0.51 5.69
CA ALA A 180 -12.86 -0.79 4.32
C ALA A 180 -12.05 -0.03 3.27
N ASN A 181 -11.69 1.24 3.52
CA ASN A 181 -11.22 2.17 2.50
C ASN A 181 -9.76 2.62 2.66
N LEU A 182 -9.06 2.20 3.73
CA LEU A 182 -7.68 2.66 4.02
C LEU A 182 -6.72 2.47 2.84
N GLN A 183 -6.87 1.44 2.04
CA GLN A 183 -6.02 1.20 0.88
C GLN A 183 -6.17 2.24 -0.23
N GLN A 184 -7.25 3.04 -0.21
CA GLN A 184 -7.42 4.20 -1.10
C GLN A 184 -6.66 5.44 -0.61
N VAL A 185 -5.98 5.33 0.55
CA VAL A 185 -5.03 6.33 1.04
C VAL A 185 -3.62 5.79 0.83
N VAL A 186 -2.78 6.53 0.14
CA VAL A 186 -1.38 6.16 -0.12
C VAL A 186 -0.44 7.16 0.53
N ASN A 187 0.73 6.69 0.93
CA ASN A 187 1.73 7.49 1.63
C ASN A 187 2.92 7.80 0.72
N ASN A 188 3.23 9.07 0.50
CA ASN A 188 4.52 9.49 -0.06
C ASN A 188 5.61 9.26 1.00
N SER A 189 6.17 8.07 1.01
CA SER A 189 7.11 7.58 2.03
C SER A 189 8.55 7.96 1.76
N ARG A 190 8.87 8.34 0.52
CA ARG A 190 10.20 8.82 0.12
C ARG A 190 10.05 9.98 -0.82
N PHE A 191 10.74 11.05 -0.53
CA PHE A 191 10.95 12.18 -1.41
C PHE A 191 12.38 12.68 -1.25
N LEU A 192 13.13 12.57 -2.31
CA LEU A 192 14.55 12.90 -2.35
C LEU A 192 14.87 13.76 -3.56
N VAL A 193 15.55 14.87 -3.32
CA VAL A 193 16.34 15.60 -4.31
C VAL A 193 17.80 15.52 -3.87
N ARG A 194 18.70 15.18 -4.79
CA ARG A 194 20.12 14.97 -4.49
C ARG A 194 20.79 16.26 -4.00
N PRO A 195 21.76 16.16 -3.08
CA PRO A 195 22.69 17.26 -2.81
C PRO A 195 23.33 17.75 -4.12
N GLY A 196 23.53 19.06 -4.24
CA GLY A 196 24.05 19.68 -5.47
C GLY A 196 22.99 20.12 -6.47
N VAL A 197 21.72 19.74 -6.28
CA VAL A 197 20.59 20.26 -7.09
C VAL A 197 19.93 21.42 -6.35
N ARG A 198 19.99 22.63 -6.93
CA ARG A 198 19.50 23.89 -6.36
C ARG A 198 18.52 24.59 -7.30
N ILE A 199 17.57 23.86 -7.85
CA ILE A 199 16.55 24.37 -8.76
C ILE A 199 15.39 24.93 -7.94
N LYS A 200 15.07 26.21 -8.12
CA LYS A 200 13.95 26.88 -7.44
C LYS A 200 12.62 26.22 -7.82
N ASN A 201 11.78 25.96 -6.84
CA ASN A 201 10.46 25.34 -6.96
C ASN A 201 10.47 23.87 -7.44
N LEU A 202 11.63 23.21 -7.58
CA LEU A 202 11.71 21.83 -8.02
C LEU A 202 10.88 20.88 -7.17
N GLY A 203 10.94 21.04 -5.84
CA GLY A 203 10.24 20.13 -4.91
C GLY A 203 8.73 20.13 -5.13
N SER A 204 8.09 21.29 -5.18
CA SER A 204 6.65 21.42 -5.42
C SER A 204 6.25 21.00 -6.83
N TYR A 205 7.07 21.31 -7.82
CA TYR A 205 6.85 20.89 -9.20
C TYR A 205 6.85 19.36 -9.35
N VAL A 206 7.85 18.69 -8.79
CA VAL A 206 7.97 17.22 -8.79
C VAL A 206 6.80 16.56 -8.05
N LEU A 207 6.39 17.11 -6.90
CA LEU A 207 5.22 16.60 -6.17
C LEU A 207 3.94 16.75 -6.99
N SER A 208 3.75 17.88 -7.68
CA SER A 208 2.61 18.10 -8.57
C SER A 208 2.60 17.14 -9.76
N LEU A 209 3.76 16.91 -10.41
CA LEU A 209 3.89 15.92 -11.47
C LEU A 209 3.53 14.51 -10.99
N ALA A 210 4.05 14.13 -9.81
CA ALA A 210 3.81 12.81 -9.25
C ALA A 210 2.33 12.59 -8.92
N THR A 211 1.67 13.54 -8.28
CA THR A 211 0.26 13.40 -7.86
C THR A 211 -0.71 13.40 -9.02
N LYS A 212 -0.41 14.13 -10.12
CA LYS A 212 -1.22 14.11 -11.34
C LYS A 212 -1.29 12.73 -12.00
N ARG A 213 -0.22 11.96 -11.94
CA ARG A 213 -0.18 10.63 -12.59
C ARG A 213 -0.34 9.46 -11.61
N LEU A 214 -0.15 9.68 -10.31
CA LEU A 214 -0.17 8.64 -9.27
C LEU A 214 -1.41 7.74 -9.34
N ALA A 215 -2.59 8.34 -9.50
CA ALA A 215 -3.84 7.59 -9.52
C ALA A 215 -3.94 6.63 -10.72
N LEU A 216 -3.47 7.05 -11.89
CA LEU A 216 -3.43 6.23 -13.10
C LEU A 216 -2.38 5.12 -13.00
N ASP A 217 -1.15 5.47 -12.64
CA ASP A 217 -0.05 4.50 -12.49
C ASP A 217 -0.39 3.45 -11.41
N TRP A 218 -1.07 3.87 -10.33
CA TRP A 218 -1.53 2.96 -9.29
C TRP A 218 -2.63 2.03 -9.77
N GLN A 219 -3.58 2.55 -10.55
CA GLN A 219 -4.66 1.75 -11.14
C GLN A 219 -4.09 0.72 -12.13
N GLN A 220 -3.14 1.10 -12.96
CA GLN A 220 -2.49 0.18 -13.90
C GLN A 220 -1.80 -0.97 -13.17
N ARG A 221 -1.15 -0.69 -12.03
CA ARG A 221 -0.41 -1.71 -11.27
C ARG A 221 -1.28 -2.55 -10.35
N TYR A 222 -2.28 -1.96 -9.71
CA TYR A 222 -3.05 -2.60 -8.63
C TYR A 222 -4.54 -2.70 -8.92
N GLY A 223 -5.03 -2.11 -10.03
CA GLY A 223 -6.41 -2.18 -10.48
C GLY A 223 -7.40 -1.31 -9.71
N TYR A 224 -6.95 -0.40 -8.84
CA TYR A 224 -7.78 0.57 -8.15
C TYR A 224 -7.10 1.94 -8.06
N ARG A 225 -7.88 3.00 -7.91
CA ARG A 225 -7.38 4.38 -7.79
C ARG A 225 -7.32 4.81 -6.33
N PRO A 226 -6.20 5.33 -5.84
CA PRO A 226 -6.18 6.03 -4.57
C PRO A 226 -6.97 7.34 -4.65
N LEU A 227 -7.60 7.71 -3.54
CA LEU A 227 -8.42 8.92 -3.41
C LEU A 227 -7.69 10.05 -2.69
N LEU A 228 -6.75 9.69 -1.84
CA LEU A 228 -6.01 10.60 -0.97
C LEU A 228 -4.55 10.16 -0.92
N VAL A 229 -3.66 11.13 -0.92
CA VAL A 229 -2.24 10.91 -0.63
C VAL A 229 -1.85 11.62 0.65
N GLU A 230 -1.04 10.95 1.49
CA GLU A 230 -0.48 11.50 2.72
C GLU A 230 1.05 11.55 2.67
N SER A 231 1.66 12.40 3.48
CA SER A 231 3.10 12.39 3.72
C SER A 231 3.41 12.83 5.15
N TYR A 232 4.54 12.36 5.67
CA TYR A 232 5.03 12.68 7.00
C TYR A 232 6.35 13.41 6.93
N VAL A 233 6.37 14.66 7.40
CA VAL A 233 7.54 15.54 7.38
C VAL A 233 8.11 15.64 8.79
N GLU A 234 9.40 15.36 8.95
CA GLU A 234 10.10 15.42 10.24
C GLU A 234 9.95 16.77 10.92
N GLN A 235 9.85 16.75 12.24
CA GLN A 235 9.91 17.95 13.07
C GLN A 235 11.19 18.74 12.74
N GLY A 236 11.10 20.05 12.64
CA GLY A 236 12.22 20.92 12.23
C GLY A 236 12.29 21.18 10.72
N ARG A 237 11.54 20.42 9.88
CA ARG A 237 11.41 20.73 8.46
C ARG A 237 10.11 21.49 8.19
N PRO A 238 10.14 22.62 7.44
CA PRO A 238 8.94 23.43 7.24
C PRO A 238 7.87 22.76 6.38
N GLY A 239 8.21 21.80 5.50
CA GLY A 239 7.26 21.21 4.56
C GLY A 239 6.86 22.12 3.40
N THR A 240 7.67 23.13 3.08
CA THR A 240 7.38 24.17 2.08
C THR A 240 7.01 23.60 0.72
N SER A 241 7.71 22.56 0.26
CA SER A 241 7.41 21.91 -1.04
C SER A 241 6.02 21.30 -1.08
N TYR A 242 5.55 20.72 0.03
CA TYR A 242 4.19 20.16 0.13
C TYR A 242 3.15 21.26 0.10
N ARG A 243 3.29 22.33 0.91
CA ARG A 243 2.35 23.48 0.88
C ARG A 243 2.31 24.12 -0.50
N ALA A 244 3.47 24.37 -1.12
CA ALA A 244 3.55 24.94 -2.46
C ALA A 244 2.98 24.02 -3.56
N ALA A 245 2.87 22.71 -3.30
CA ALA A 245 2.20 21.74 -4.17
C ALA A 245 0.70 21.53 -3.83
N GLY A 246 0.12 22.38 -2.98
CA GLY A 246 -1.30 22.35 -2.63
C GLY A 246 -1.69 21.34 -1.56
N TRP A 247 -0.72 20.77 -0.81
CA TRP A 247 -1.01 19.85 0.27
C TRP A 247 -1.41 20.60 1.54
N THR A 248 -2.39 20.07 2.26
CA THR A 248 -2.89 20.62 3.53
C THR A 248 -2.16 19.99 4.70
N GLU A 249 -1.61 20.79 5.61
CA GLU A 249 -1.10 20.33 6.91
C GLU A 249 -2.28 20.11 7.85
N VAL A 250 -2.41 18.87 8.39
CA VAL A 250 -3.58 18.47 9.18
C VAL A 250 -3.25 18.13 10.63
N GLY A 251 -1.99 18.27 11.03
CA GLY A 251 -1.56 18.02 12.40
C GLY A 251 -0.27 17.18 12.47
N TRP A 252 -0.11 16.47 13.57
CA TRP A 252 1.13 15.78 13.93
C TRP A 252 0.89 14.30 14.24
N THR A 253 1.90 13.46 13.94
CA THR A 253 1.94 12.08 14.43
C THR A 253 2.18 12.05 15.94
N ALA A 254 1.77 10.95 16.57
CA ALA A 254 1.97 10.76 18.01
C ALA A 254 3.43 10.46 18.43
N GLY A 255 4.39 10.45 17.47
CA GLY A 255 5.80 10.16 17.77
C GLY A 255 6.09 8.73 18.17
N ARG A 256 5.34 7.75 17.65
CA ARG A 256 5.54 6.30 17.93
C ARG A 256 5.76 5.50 16.67
N GLY A 257 6.43 4.34 16.83
CA GLY A 257 6.69 3.42 15.71
C GLY A 257 5.42 2.82 15.10
N ARG A 258 5.49 2.43 13.83
CA ARG A 258 4.34 1.87 13.07
C ARG A 258 3.72 0.62 13.70
N GLN A 259 4.51 -0.17 14.43
CA GLN A 259 4.09 -1.41 15.09
C GLN A 259 4.29 -1.38 16.60
N ASP A 260 4.54 -0.18 17.16
CA ASP A 260 4.80 -0.01 18.59
C ASP A 260 3.51 0.17 19.38
N ALA A 261 2.72 -0.92 19.49
CA ALA A 261 1.50 -0.95 20.29
C ALA A 261 1.77 -0.69 21.79
N LYS A 262 2.97 -1.02 22.27
CA LYS A 262 3.37 -0.88 23.68
C LYS A 262 4.06 0.45 24.01
N ARG A 263 4.12 1.39 23.05
CA ARG A 263 4.74 2.73 23.21
C ARG A 263 6.17 2.70 23.75
N ARG A 264 6.97 1.71 23.36
CA ARG A 264 8.34 1.51 23.86
C ARG A 264 9.37 2.42 23.18
N GLN A 265 9.05 2.97 22.00
CA GLN A 265 9.96 3.81 21.23
C GLN A 265 9.38 5.23 21.10
N ALA A 266 10.06 6.18 21.71
CA ALA A 266 9.81 7.60 21.47
C ALA A 266 10.48 7.99 20.13
N LEU A 267 9.68 8.20 19.09
CA LEU A 267 10.14 8.73 17.81
C LEU A 267 9.81 10.23 17.71
N SER A 268 10.54 10.93 16.85
CA SER A 268 10.22 12.32 16.54
C SER A 268 8.80 12.44 15.98
N ARG A 269 8.09 13.48 16.41
CA ARG A 269 6.79 13.82 15.83
C ARG A 269 6.97 14.32 14.41
N LYS A 270 6.01 14.03 13.52
CA LYS A 270 6.04 14.45 12.13
C LYS A 270 4.79 15.22 11.79
N LYS A 271 4.94 16.28 11.01
CA LYS A 271 3.81 16.96 10.39
C LYS A 271 3.15 16.05 9.38
N ILE A 272 1.83 16.06 9.34
CA ILE A 272 1.04 15.27 8.41
C ILE A 272 0.51 16.19 7.33
N PHE A 273 0.84 15.88 6.09
CA PHE A 273 0.33 16.56 4.90
C PHE A 273 -0.58 15.64 4.13
N LEU A 274 -1.72 16.15 3.68
CA LEU A 274 -2.71 15.42 2.87
C LEU A 274 -3.00 16.18 1.57
N LEU A 275 -3.20 15.43 0.49
CA LEU A 275 -3.69 15.97 -0.78
C LEU A 275 -4.76 15.05 -1.36
N PRO A 276 -5.99 15.52 -1.57
CA PRO A 276 -7.00 14.82 -2.33
C PRO A 276 -6.59 14.64 -3.79
N LEU A 277 -6.80 13.45 -4.33
CA LEU A 277 -6.49 13.13 -5.73
C LEU A 277 -7.72 13.22 -6.64
N VAL A 278 -8.93 13.22 -6.05
CA VAL A 278 -10.19 13.27 -6.79
C VAL A 278 -11.24 14.13 -6.06
N LYS A 279 -12.21 14.67 -6.78
CA LYS A 279 -13.39 15.32 -6.18
C LYS A 279 -14.23 14.29 -5.41
N GLY A 280 -14.89 14.71 -4.32
CA GLY A 280 -15.74 13.83 -3.51
C GLY A 280 -15.00 12.73 -2.73
N TRP A 281 -13.69 12.82 -2.61
CA TRP A 281 -12.83 11.83 -1.94
C TRP A 281 -13.27 11.50 -0.51
N ARG A 282 -13.73 12.51 0.26
CA ARG A 282 -14.13 12.33 1.66
C ARG A 282 -15.38 11.44 1.75
N ARG A 283 -16.44 11.75 0.99
CA ARG A 283 -17.65 10.93 0.92
C ARG A 283 -17.32 9.47 0.57
N ARG A 284 -16.41 9.26 -0.38
CA ARG A 284 -15.97 7.92 -0.80
C ARG A 284 -15.17 7.20 0.30
N LEU A 285 -14.27 7.89 1.00
CA LEU A 285 -13.50 7.30 2.11
C LEU A 285 -14.37 7.02 3.35
N CYS A 286 -15.37 7.85 3.63
CA CYS A 286 -16.28 7.70 4.76
C CYS A 286 -17.37 6.65 4.52
N ARG A 287 -17.50 6.13 3.29
CA ARG A 287 -18.51 5.14 2.97
C ARG A 287 -18.24 3.82 3.68
N GLU A 288 -19.21 3.34 4.42
CA GLU A 288 -19.18 2.02 5.01
C GLU A 288 -19.69 0.96 4.02
N LEU A 289 -19.04 -0.19 4.02
CA LEU A 289 -19.59 -1.35 3.34
C LEU A 289 -20.76 -1.90 4.18
N PRO A 290 -21.85 -2.35 3.56
CA PRO A 290 -22.94 -3.00 4.27
C PRO A 290 -22.43 -4.14 5.14
N ALA A 291 -23.01 -4.36 6.30
CA ALA A 291 -22.69 -5.52 7.11
C ALA A 291 -23.19 -6.79 6.41
N LYS A 292 -22.54 -7.94 6.63
CA LYS A 292 -22.99 -9.21 6.06
C LYS A 292 -24.47 -9.50 6.41
N LYS A 293 -24.89 -9.17 7.64
CA LYS A 293 -26.28 -9.29 8.10
C LYS A 293 -27.28 -8.41 7.32
N ASP A 294 -26.81 -7.23 6.89
CA ASP A 294 -27.66 -6.29 6.14
C ASP A 294 -27.84 -6.76 4.69
N LEU A 295 -26.84 -7.46 4.14
CA LEU A 295 -26.90 -8.06 2.79
C LEU A 295 -27.80 -9.28 2.73
N VAL A 296 -27.93 -10.05 3.81
CA VAL A 296 -28.83 -11.21 3.89
C VAL A 296 -30.31 -10.80 3.82
N SER A 297 -30.67 -9.61 4.30
CA SER A 297 -32.03 -9.08 4.25
C SER A 297 -32.44 -8.54 2.88
N LEU A 298 -31.48 -8.35 1.97
CA LEU A 298 -31.72 -7.83 0.63
C LEU A 298 -32.26 -8.96 -0.28
N ARG A 299 -33.46 -8.79 -0.85
CA ARG A 299 -34.02 -9.69 -1.88
C ARG A 299 -33.31 -9.41 -3.20
N LEU A 300 -32.36 -10.25 -3.57
CA LEU A 300 -31.63 -10.11 -4.82
C LEU A 300 -32.41 -10.70 -6.00
N PRO A 301 -32.46 -10.03 -7.16
CA PRO A 301 -33.05 -10.60 -8.39
C PRO A 301 -32.33 -11.88 -8.83
N GLN A 302 -33.07 -12.77 -9.52
CA GLN A 302 -32.55 -14.12 -9.84
C GLN A 302 -31.46 -14.18 -10.91
N ASN A 303 -31.18 -13.09 -11.63
CA ASN A 303 -30.13 -13.07 -12.66
C ASN A 303 -29.06 -12.00 -12.42
N ALA A 304 -27.83 -12.26 -12.89
CA ALA A 304 -26.67 -11.41 -12.62
C ALA A 304 -26.77 -9.99 -13.21
N ARG A 305 -27.54 -9.80 -14.30
CA ARG A 305 -27.72 -8.51 -14.97
C ARG A 305 -28.69 -7.62 -14.21
N SER A 306 -29.78 -8.21 -13.73
CA SER A 306 -30.73 -7.54 -12.84
C SER A 306 -30.11 -7.24 -11.48
N ASN A 307 -29.18 -8.08 -11.00
CA ASN A 307 -28.44 -7.85 -9.76
C ASN A 307 -27.53 -6.62 -9.85
N ALA A 308 -26.93 -6.35 -11.00
CA ALA A 308 -26.08 -5.17 -11.18
C ALA A 308 -26.92 -3.87 -11.18
N ILE A 309 -28.04 -3.86 -11.89
CA ILE A 309 -28.96 -2.71 -11.95
C ILE A 309 -29.58 -2.45 -10.58
N TRP A 310 -30.02 -3.49 -9.89
CA TRP A 310 -30.58 -3.39 -8.55
C TRP A 310 -29.55 -2.85 -7.53
N LEU A 311 -28.28 -3.28 -7.62
CA LEU A 311 -27.20 -2.75 -6.80
C LEU A 311 -26.91 -1.27 -7.11
N GLU A 312 -27.11 -0.82 -8.36
CA GLU A 312 -27.02 0.59 -8.75
C GLU A 312 -28.13 1.42 -8.09
N GLU A 313 -29.36 0.96 -8.12
CA GLU A 313 -30.53 1.63 -7.54
C GLU A 313 -30.44 1.71 -6.01
N GLU A 314 -30.11 0.60 -5.34
CA GLU A 314 -30.04 0.51 -3.87
C GLU A 314 -28.78 1.16 -3.27
N LEU A 315 -27.68 1.17 -3.99
CA LEU A 315 -26.43 1.76 -3.53
C LEU A 315 -26.27 3.25 -3.92
N GLY A 316 -27.22 3.78 -4.71
CA GLY A 316 -27.20 5.16 -5.20
C GLY A 316 -25.91 5.45 -5.98
N ASP A 317 -25.42 6.69 -5.95
CA ASP A 317 -24.16 7.14 -6.59
C ASP A 317 -22.89 6.36 -6.15
N ALA A 318 -23.03 5.09 -5.78
CA ALA A 318 -21.88 4.21 -5.64
C ALA A 318 -21.16 4.18 -6.98
N ASP A 319 -19.88 4.51 -6.95
CA ASP A 319 -19.02 4.37 -8.12
C ASP A 319 -18.92 2.87 -8.51
N LEU A 320 -19.90 2.42 -9.28
CA LEU A 320 -19.96 1.06 -9.85
C LEU A 320 -18.93 0.88 -10.96
N GLY A 321 -18.21 1.92 -11.34
CA GLY A 321 -16.95 1.82 -12.08
C GLY A 321 -15.86 1.07 -11.30
N ASP A 322 -15.99 0.93 -9.98
CA ASP A 322 -15.19 -0.02 -9.22
C ASP A 322 -15.76 -1.45 -9.38
N ARG A 323 -15.46 -2.07 -10.53
CA ARG A 323 -15.80 -3.49 -10.81
C ARG A 323 -15.48 -4.44 -9.65
N ARG A 324 -14.55 -4.08 -8.76
CA ARG A 324 -14.17 -4.89 -7.61
C ARG A 324 -15.18 -4.77 -6.48
N LEU A 325 -15.75 -3.57 -6.27
CA LEU A 325 -16.83 -3.39 -5.31
C LEU A 325 -18.06 -4.18 -5.75
N VAL A 326 -18.44 -4.07 -7.04
CA VAL A 326 -19.56 -4.79 -7.63
C VAL A 326 -19.34 -6.30 -7.56
N ASN A 327 -18.20 -6.81 -8.03
CA ASN A 327 -17.90 -8.24 -7.96
C ASN A 327 -17.88 -8.77 -6.53
N ARG A 328 -17.47 -7.96 -5.57
CA ARG A 328 -17.47 -8.36 -4.16
C ARG A 328 -18.87 -8.39 -3.57
N LEU A 329 -19.73 -7.44 -3.90
CA LEU A 329 -21.13 -7.46 -3.48
C LEU A 329 -21.85 -8.66 -4.10
N ILE A 330 -21.55 -8.97 -5.37
CA ILE A 330 -22.06 -10.16 -6.06
C ILE A 330 -21.53 -11.44 -5.39
N THR A 331 -20.25 -11.51 -5.02
CA THR A 331 -19.67 -12.67 -4.33
C THR A 331 -20.23 -12.84 -2.93
N LEU A 332 -20.38 -11.75 -2.16
CA LEU A 332 -21.01 -11.80 -0.84
C LEU A 332 -22.49 -12.21 -0.92
N ALA A 333 -23.18 -11.76 -1.95
CA ALA A 333 -24.57 -12.16 -2.22
C ALA A 333 -24.67 -13.66 -2.58
N LYS A 334 -23.77 -14.16 -3.43
CA LYS A 334 -23.68 -15.59 -3.78
C LYS A 334 -23.33 -16.45 -2.57
N ASP A 335 -22.38 -16.02 -1.74
CA ASP A 335 -22.00 -16.74 -0.50
C ASP A 335 -23.16 -16.81 0.51
N CYS A 336 -24.01 -15.77 0.53
CA CYS A 336 -25.23 -15.77 1.35
C CYS A 336 -26.32 -16.72 0.80
N TRP A 337 -26.35 -16.94 -0.53
CA TRP A 337 -27.32 -17.84 -1.18
C TRP A 337 -26.86 -19.31 -1.23
N ALA A 338 -25.56 -19.57 -1.22
CA ALA A 338 -25.02 -20.92 -1.26
C ALA A 338 -25.09 -21.67 0.09
N GLN A 339 -25.65 -21.07 1.13
CA GLN A 339 -25.98 -21.79 2.36
C GLN A 339 -27.32 -22.49 2.14
N PRO A 340 -27.38 -23.85 2.09
CA PRO A 340 -28.65 -24.56 2.09
C PRO A 340 -29.40 -24.15 3.36
N GLY A 341 -30.68 -23.79 3.19
CA GLY A 341 -31.53 -23.46 4.29
C GLY A 341 -31.58 -24.63 5.28
N GLY A 342 -31.17 -24.32 6.52
CA GLY A 342 -31.56 -25.10 7.67
C GLY A 342 -32.89 -24.57 8.21
#